data_038250393b2ee96ecb4a97135045a2df
#
_entry.id   038250393b2ee96ecb4a97135045a2df
#
_cell.length_a   1.000
_cell.length_b   1.000
_cell.length_c   1.000
_cell.angle_alpha   90.00
_cell.angle_beta   90.00
_cell.angle_gamma   90.00
#
_symmetry.space_group_name_H-M   'P 1'
#
loop_
_entity.id
_entity.type
_entity.pdbx_description
1 polymer ?
#
loop_
_entity_poly.entity_id
_entity_poly.type
_entity_poly.pdbx_seq_one_letter_code
_entity_poly.pdbx_strand_id
1 'polypeptide(L)'
;DALVGCNLVLGTSARDRRIPWPLLDPRECGTKVVEEAGQGAEIALVFGREYAGLTNEELQRCQYHVHIPSNPEFSSLNLATAVQVLTYEVRMAWLAQQGRPTKMAKLETNGEQASLPVTADELELFYGHLESTLVQIGFHDPSNPRHLMSRLRRLYGRSNISKLEMNILRGILTETQKAARGEAHKRRDV
;
A
#
# COMPACT_ATOMS: atom_id res chain seq x y z
N ASP A 1 13.02 7.15 2.56
CA ASP A 1 12.78 8.59 2.74
C ASP A 1 11.91 9.19 1.60
N ALA A 2 12.02 8.70 0.35
CA ALA A 2 11.23 9.22 -0.77
C ALA A 2 9.73 8.86 -0.74
N LEU A 3 9.32 7.91 0.10
CA LEU A 3 7.92 7.45 0.21
C LEU A 3 7.19 8.05 1.41
N VAL A 4 7.89 8.86 2.22
CA VAL A 4 7.28 9.53 3.37
C VAL A 4 6.19 10.49 2.87
N GLY A 5 5.00 10.41 3.46
CA GLY A 5 3.85 11.20 3.07
C GLY A 5 3.03 10.63 1.90
N CYS A 6 3.51 9.62 1.17
CA CYS A 6 2.73 9.01 0.09
C CYS A 6 1.62 8.09 0.63
N ASN A 7 0.40 8.30 0.18
CA ASN A 7 -0.77 7.49 0.52
C ASN A 7 -0.90 6.24 -0.35
N LEU A 8 -0.42 6.31 -1.59
CA LEU A 8 -0.43 5.20 -2.54
C LEU A 8 0.95 5.02 -3.17
N VAL A 9 1.50 3.82 -3.06
CA VAL A 9 2.80 3.45 -3.64
C VAL A 9 2.60 2.28 -4.60
N LEU A 10 2.95 2.48 -5.87
CA LEU A 10 2.87 1.47 -6.92
C LEU A 10 4.28 1.16 -7.42
N GLY A 11 4.67 -0.12 -7.38
CA GLY A 11 5.98 -0.58 -7.78
C GLY A 11 5.97 -1.33 -9.11
N THR A 12 6.85 -0.98 -10.05
CA THR A 12 6.96 -1.68 -11.32
C THR A 12 7.70 -3.01 -11.18
N SER A 13 7.16 -4.08 -11.76
CA SER A 13 7.78 -5.41 -11.76
C SER A 13 7.50 -6.15 -13.05
N ALA A 14 8.57 -6.63 -13.70
CA ALA A 14 8.47 -7.51 -14.88
C ALA A 14 8.48 -9.01 -14.50
N ARG A 15 8.65 -9.36 -13.23
CA ARG A 15 8.85 -10.75 -12.79
C ARG A 15 7.68 -11.23 -11.95
N ASP A 16 7.24 -12.46 -12.19
CA ASP A 16 6.36 -13.18 -11.29
C ASP A 16 7.05 -13.44 -9.94
N ARG A 17 6.31 -13.26 -8.85
CA ARG A 17 6.81 -13.41 -7.49
C ARG A 17 6.08 -14.53 -6.76
N ARG A 18 6.77 -15.18 -5.79
CA ARG A 18 6.19 -16.27 -4.97
C ARG A 18 4.96 -15.87 -4.19
N ILE A 19 4.89 -14.61 -3.77
CA ILE A 19 3.71 -14.05 -3.09
C ILE A 19 2.99 -13.17 -4.10
N PRO A 20 1.77 -13.54 -4.56
CA PRO A 20 1.04 -12.74 -5.52
C PRO A 20 0.58 -11.43 -4.86
N TRP A 21 1.01 -10.31 -5.40
CA TRP A 21 0.56 -8.96 -5.03
C TRP A 21 -0.61 -8.54 -5.91
N PRO A 22 -1.46 -7.59 -5.49
CA PRO A 22 -2.42 -6.97 -6.40
C PRO A 22 -1.67 -6.39 -7.61
N LEU A 23 -1.97 -6.92 -8.79
CA LEU A 23 -1.30 -6.58 -10.03
C LEU A 23 -2.20 -5.65 -10.85
N LEU A 24 -1.61 -4.60 -11.40
CA LEU A 24 -2.27 -3.68 -12.31
C LEU A 24 -1.54 -3.68 -13.65
N ASP A 25 -2.28 -3.53 -14.73
CA ASP A 25 -1.71 -3.13 -16.00
C ASP A 25 -1.48 -1.60 -16.04
N PRO A 26 -0.79 -1.05 -17.06
CA PRO A 26 -0.52 0.38 -17.16
C PRO A 26 -1.77 1.25 -17.17
N ARG A 27 -2.85 0.79 -17.80
CA ARG A 27 -4.13 1.52 -17.89
C ARG A 27 -4.86 1.55 -16.57
N GLU A 28 -4.95 0.41 -15.89
CA GLU A 28 -5.51 0.30 -14.55
C GLU A 28 -4.71 1.14 -13.55
N CYS A 29 -3.37 1.14 -13.67
CA CYS A 29 -2.48 1.99 -12.88
C CYS A 29 -2.80 3.47 -13.12
N GLY A 30 -2.91 3.91 -14.38
CA GLY A 30 -3.24 5.29 -14.72
C GLY A 30 -4.58 5.73 -14.15
N THR A 31 -5.62 4.89 -14.26
CA THR A 31 -6.95 5.14 -13.71
C THR A 31 -6.89 5.31 -12.19
N LYS A 32 -6.24 4.34 -11.50
CA LYS A 32 -6.12 4.36 -10.04
C LYS A 32 -5.34 5.59 -9.53
N VAL A 33 -4.24 5.94 -10.18
CA VAL A 33 -3.45 7.13 -9.83
C VAL A 33 -4.31 8.39 -9.91
N VAL A 34 -5.09 8.56 -10.98
CA VAL A 34 -5.90 9.76 -11.19
C VAL A 34 -7.09 9.81 -10.21
N GLU A 35 -7.71 8.66 -9.92
CA GLU A 35 -8.81 8.58 -8.95
C GLU A 35 -8.36 8.96 -7.54
N GLU A 36 -7.25 8.40 -7.06
CA GLU A 36 -6.72 8.66 -5.72
C GLU A 36 -6.17 10.10 -5.61
N ALA A 37 -5.46 10.59 -6.64
CA ALA A 37 -4.99 11.98 -6.68
C ALA A 37 -6.17 12.97 -6.64
N GLY A 38 -7.28 12.64 -7.29
CA GLY A 38 -8.51 13.44 -7.25
C GLY A 38 -9.14 13.53 -5.85
N GLN A 39 -8.79 12.64 -4.95
CA GLN A 39 -9.17 12.63 -3.54
C GLN A 39 -8.14 13.31 -2.63
N GLY A 40 -7.06 13.85 -3.19
CA GLY A 40 -5.99 14.53 -2.46
C GLY A 40 -4.88 13.60 -1.95
N ALA A 41 -4.81 12.36 -2.42
CA ALA A 41 -3.74 11.44 -2.03
C ALA A 41 -2.42 11.78 -2.73
N GLU A 42 -1.31 11.70 -1.98
CA GLU A 42 0.05 11.73 -2.52
C GLU A 42 0.44 10.34 -3.04
N ILE A 43 0.96 10.27 -4.27
CA ILE A 43 1.18 9.01 -4.97
C ILE A 43 2.63 8.87 -5.43
N ALA A 44 3.20 7.70 -5.21
CA ALA A 44 4.51 7.35 -5.72
C ALA A 44 4.43 6.21 -6.73
N LEU A 45 5.00 6.42 -7.92
CA LEU A 45 5.34 5.39 -8.88
C LEU A 45 6.82 5.03 -8.72
N VAL A 46 7.10 3.80 -8.32
CA VAL A 46 8.45 3.34 -8.00
C VAL A 46 8.97 2.43 -9.11
N PHE A 47 10.12 2.80 -9.66
CA PHE A 47 10.79 2.07 -10.70
C PHE A 47 12.06 1.41 -10.18
N GLY A 48 12.34 0.22 -10.65
CA GLY A 48 13.55 -0.50 -10.28
C GLY A 48 14.78 -0.08 -11.09
N ARG A 49 15.94 -0.58 -10.66
CA ARG A 49 17.20 -0.42 -11.37
C ARG A 49 17.16 -1.19 -12.71
N GLU A 50 17.84 -0.71 -13.73
CA GLU A 50 17.81 -1.32 -15.09
C GLU A 50 18.20 -2.80 -15.08
N TYR A 51 19.21 -3.19 -14.32
CA TYR A 51 19.72 -4.57 -14.31
C TYR A 51 19.04 -5.51 -13.30
N ALA A 52 18.44 -4.98 -12.24
CA ALA A 52 17.95 -5.78 -11.14
C ALA A 52 16.44 -5.61 -10.87
N GLY A 53 15.86 -4.51 -11.33
CA GLY A 53 14.51 -4.11 -10.95
C GLY A 53 14.41 -3.70 -9.48
N LEU A 54 13.22 -3.79 -8.91
CA LEU A 54 13.00 -3.62 -7.48
C LEU A 54 13.31 -4.91 -6.72
N THR A 55 13.93 -4.77 -5.54
CA THR A 55 14.13 -5.89 -4.60
C THR A 55 12.79 -6.32 -4.00
N ASN A 56 12.77 -7.48 -3.33
CA ASN A 56 11.57 -7.93 -2.63
C ASN A 56 11.16 -6.99 -1.50
N GLU A 57 12.14 -6.42 -0.79
CA GLU A 57 11.91 -5.46 0.28
C GLU A 57 11.34 -4.14 -0.25
N GLU A 58 11.85 -3.65 -1.40
CA GLU A 58 11.32 -2.46 -2.06
C GLU A 58 9.89 -2.68 -2.54
N LEU A 59 9.59 -3.85 -3.13
CA LEU A 59 8.24 -4.21 -3.58
C LEU A 59 7.25 -4.41 -2.43
N GLN A 60 7.69 -4.89 -1.27
CA GLN A 60 6.84 -5.03 -0.10
C GLN A 60 6.34 -3.70 0.48
N ARG A 61 6.99 -2.60 0.12
CA ARG A 61 6.55 -1.23 0.48
C ARG A 61 5.50 -0.67 -0.47
N CYS A 62 5.22 -1.37 -1.57
CA CYS A 62 4.21 -0.98 -2.55
C CYS A 62 2.88 -1.68 -2.26
N GLN A 63 1.77 -0.96 -2.33
CA GLN A 63 0.44 -1.54 -2.19
C GLN A 63 0.04 -2.35 -3.42
N TYR A 64 0.46 -1.91 -4.61
CA TYR A 64 0.20 -2.56 -5.88
C TYR A 64 1.49 -2.76 -6.67
N HIS A 65 1.54 -3.83 -7.45
CA HIS A 65 2.57 -4.00 -8.47
C HIS A 65 2.00 -3.64 -9.84
N VAL A 66 2.80 -2.99 -10.66
CA VAL A 66 2.43 -2.66 -12.04
C VAL A 66 3.27 -3.50 -12.99
N HIS A 67 2.61 -4.29 -13.81
CA HIS A 67 3.23 -5.07 -14.86
C HIS A 67 2.92 -4.48 -16.22
N ILE A 68 3.95 -4.10 -16.97
CA ILE A 68 3.82 -3.65 -18.36
C ILE A 68 3.94 -4.88 -19.24
N PRO A 69 2.85 -5.33 -19.92
CA PRO A 69 2.92 -6.46 -20.84
C PRO A 69 3.96 -6.19 -21.94
N SER A 70 4.93 -7.09 -22.05
CA SER A 70 6.01 -7.00 -23.03
C SER A 70 6.25 -8.37 -23.69
N ASN A 71 7.14 -8.46 -24.69
CA ASN A 71 7.48 -9.73 -25.31
C ASN A 71 8.00 -10.72 -24.23
N PRO A 72 7.43 -11.93 -24.10
CA PRO A 72 7.87 -12.93 -23.12
C PRO A 72 9.35 -13.30 -23.24
N GLU A 73 9.94 -13.23 -24.43
CA GLU A 73 11.37 -13.48 -24.66
C GLU A 73 12.25 -12.31 -24.18
N PHE A 74 11.69 -11.09 -24.10
CA PHE A 74 12.34 -9.86 -23.64
C PHE A 74 11.38 -9.08 -22.73
N SER A 75 11.12 -9.61 -21.54
CA SER A 75 10.14 -9.05 -20.60
C SER A 75 10.62 -7.76 -19.92
N SER A 76 11.92 -7.46 -19.97
CA SER A 76 12.48 -6.27 -19.32
C SER A 76 12.47 -5.09 -20.31
N LEU A 77 11.75 -4.03 -19.95
CA LEU A 77 11.78 -2.76 -20.66
C LEU A 77 12.93 -1.89 -20.15
N ASN A 78 13.49 -1.09 -21.04
CA ASN A 78 14.35 0.03 -20.66
C ASN A 78 13.60 0.94 -19.68
N LEU A 79 14.28 1.48 -18.67
CA LEU A 79 13.68 2.30 -17.63
C LEU A 79 12.93 3.52 -18.19
N ALA A 80 13.52 4.25 -19.12
CA ALA A 80 12.88 5.41 -19.74
C ALA A 80 11.59 5.02 -20.47
N THR A 81 11.57 3.87 -21.13
CA THR A 81 10.39 3.34 -21.81
C THR A 81 9.29 2.98 -20.80
N ALA A 82 9.64 2.34 -19.70
CA ALA A 82 8.68 2.01 -18.64
C ALA A 82 8.07 3.29 -18.02
N VAL A 83 8.88 4.29 -17.74
CA VAL A 83 8.42 5.61 -17.25
C VAL A 83 7.48 6.25 -18.27
N GLN A 84 7.86 6.25 -19.56
CA GLN A 84 7.04 6.86 -20.61
C GLN A 84 5.66 6.18 -20.75
N VAL A 85 5.61 4.84 -20.69
CA VAL A 85 4.34 4.10 -20.78
C VAL A 85 3.42 4.48 -19.63
N LEU A 86 3.92 4.45 -18.39
CA LEU A 86 3.08 4.73 -17.23
C LEU A 86 2.65 6.20 -17.16
N THR A 87 3.54 7.14 -17.46
CA THR A 87 3.18 8.56 -17.49
C THR A 87 2.19 8.88 -18.60
N TYR A 88 2.27 8.19 -19.75
CA TYR A 88 1.29 8.31 -20.82
C TYR A 88 -0.09 7.83 -20.36
N GLU A 89 -0.20 6.66 -19.73
CA GLU A 89 -1.49 6.13 -19.27
C GLU A 89 -2.09 7.00 -18.14
N VAL A 90 -1.26 7.52 -17.23
CA VAL A 90 -1.72 8.52 -16.23
C VAL A 90 -2.27 9.76 -16.93
N ARG A 91 -1.58 10.27 -17.96
CA ARG A 91 -2.06 11.43 -18.75
C ARG A 91 -3.37 11.13 -19.45
N MET A 92 -3.51 9.94 -20.05
CA MET A 92 -4.74 9.54 -20.74
C MET A 92 -5.92 9.39 -19.78
N ALA A 93 -5.68 8.79 -18.61
CA ALA A 93 -6.70 8.68 -17.56
C ALA A 93 -7.15 10.06 -17.06
N TRP A 94 -6.21 10.99 -16.84
CA TRP A 94 -6.50 12.34 -16.41
C TRP A 94 -7.33 13.10 -17.47
N LEU A 95 -7.00 13.00 -18.75
CA LEU A 95 -7.77 13.61 -19.85
C LEU A 95 -9.18 13.03 -19.93
N ALA A 96 -9.33 11.70 -19.73
CA ALA A 96 -10.63 11.04 -19.73
C ALA A 96 -11.51 11.51 -18.56
N GLN A 97 -10.91 11.76 -17.38
CA GLN A 97 -11.63 12.26 -16.21
C GLN A 97 -12.15 13.69 -16.40
N GLN A 98 -11.41 14.55 -17.09
CA GLN A 98 -11.84 15.93 -17.36
C GLN A 98 -13.08 16.03 -18.23
N GLY A 99 -13.36 15.04 -19.07
CA GLY A 99 -14.56 14.96 -19.90
C GLY A 99 -15.78 14.32 -19.23
N ARG A 100 -15.66 13.82 -18.00
CA ARG A 100 -16.75 13.19 -17.25
C ARG A 100 -17.14 14.03 -16.04
N PRO A 101 -18.42 14.39 -15.86
CA PRO A 101 -18.87 14.97 -14.60
C PRO A 101 -18.67 13.92 -13.51
N THR A 102 -17.78 14.19 -12.57
CA THR A 102 -17.50 13.34 -11.43
C THR A 102 -18.72 13.29 -10.52
N LYS A 103 -19.64 12.36 -10.78
CA LYS A 103 -20.67 11.96 -9.83
C LYS A 103 -20.19 10.75 -9.05
N MET A 104 -19.26 10.94 -8.15
CA MET A 104 -19.23 10.15 -6.92
C MET A 104 -19.79 11.04 -5.82
N ALA A 105 -20.96 10.66 -5.30
CA ALA A 105 -21.47 11.26 -4.09
C ALA A 105 -20.41 11.10 -3.01
N LYS A 106 -19.81 12.23 -2.59
CA LYS A 106 -19.06 12.27 -1.33
C LYS A 106 -20.07 11.85 -0.26
N LEU A 107 -19.85 10.70 0.34
CA LEU A 107 -20.34 10.48 1.70
C LEU A 107 -19.65 11.56 2.52
N GLU A 108 -20.42 12.55 2.97
CA GLU A 108 -19.95 13.58 3.90
C GLU A 108 -19.61 12.88 5.22
N THR A 109 -18.38 12.39 5.33
CA THR A 109 -17.83 12.02 6.62
C THR A 109 -17.20 13.27 7.22
N ASN A 110 -17.70 13.68 8.37
CA ASN A 110 -17.19 14.79 9.15
C ASN A 110 -15.68 14.61 9.40
N GLY A 111 -14.86 15.32 8.63
CA GLY A 111 -13.41 15.33 8.74
C GLY A 111 -12.71 14.85 7.45
N GLU A 112 -12.41 15.78 6.53
CA GLU A 112 -11.74 15.48 5.25
C GLU A 112 -10.40 14.74 5.44
N GLN A 113 -9.68 14.97 6.54
CA GLN A 113 -8.44 14.27 6.86
C GLN A 113 -8.61 12.83 7.37
N ALA A 114 -9.77 12.48 7.93
CA ALA A 114 -10.04 11.14 8.46
C ALA A 114 -10.39 10.12 7.36
N SER A 115 -10.74 10.58 6.16
CA SER A 115 -11.13 9.73 5.02
C SER A 115 -9.95 9.39 4.09
N LEU A 116 -8.83 10.11 4.18
CA LEU A 116 -7.64 9.80 3.38
C LEU A 116 -7.01 8.48 3.84
N PRO A 117 -6.50 7.67 2.89
CA PRO A 117 -5.67 6.53 3.24
C PRO A 117 -4.45 6.97 4.05
N VAL A 118 -3.98 6.11 4.94
CA VAL A 118 -2.75 6.35 5.69
C VAL A 118 -1.54 6.41 4.76
N THR A 119 -0.51 7.15 5.17
CA THR A 119 0.73 7.27 4.41
C THR A 119 1.61 6.03 4.53
N ALA A 120 2.58 5.86 3.63
CA ALA A 120 3.47 4.72 3.63
C ALA A 120 4.29 4.60 4.92
N ASP A 121 4.69 5.71 5.50
CA ASP A 121 5.40 5.75 6.78
C ASP A 121 4.48 5.40 7.98
N GLU A 122 3.21 5.81 7.95
CA GLU A 122 2.20 5.41 8.94
C GLU A 122 1.94 3.90 8.90
N LEU A 123 1.91 3.29 7.69
CA LEU A 123 1.83 1.84 7.51
C LEU A 123 3.07 1.12 8.05
N GLU A 124 4.29 1.64 7.82
CA GLU A 124 5.50 1.04 8.35
C GLU A 124 5.51 1.04 9.90
N LEU A 125 5.09 2.14 10.51
CA LEU A 125 4.92 2.20 11.97
C LEU A 125 3.88 1.20 12.50
N PHE A 126 2.80 1.00 11.76
CA PHE A 126 1.79 -0.01 12.09
C PHE A 126 2.35 -1.43 11.98
N TYR A 127 3.09 -1.75 10.92
CA TYR A 127 3.69 -3.07 10.74
C TYR A 127 4.69 -3.42 11.85
N GLY A 128 5.50 -2.45 12.29
CA GLY A 128 6.39 -2.63 13.43
C GLY A 128 5.61 -2.91 14.73
N HIS A 129 4.51 -2.19 14.97
CA HIS A 129 3.63 -2.43 16.13
C HIS A 129 2.95 -3.81 16.04
N LEU A 130 2.46 -4.19 14.88
CA LEU A 130 1.84 -5.50 14.62
C LEU A 130 2.84 -6.63 14.87
N GLU A 131 4.04 -6.56 14.30
CA GLU A 131 5.07 -7.58 14.46
C GLU A 131 5.45 -7.75 15.94
N SER A 132 5.73 -6.66 16.66
CA SER A 132 6.06 -6.71 18.08
C SER A 132 4.93 -7.33 18.92
N THR A 133 3.69 -7.03 18.57
CA THR A 133 2.51 -7.63 19.26
C THR A 133 2.42 -9.11 18.98
N LEU A 134 2.57 -9.54 17.73
CA LEU A 134 2.52 -10.96 17.35
C LEU A 134 3.64 -11.79 17.99
N VAL A 135 4.84 -11.21 18.14
CA VAL A 135 5.95 -11.85 18.88
C VAL A 135 5.59 -11.95 20.36
N GLN A 136 5.09 -10.88 20.97
CA GLN A 136 4.75 -10.85 22.39
C GLN A 136 3.70 -11.89 22.79
N ILE A 137 2.70 -12.13 21.93
CA ILE A 137 1.66 -13.14 22.17
C ILE A 137 2.06 -14.55 21.72
N GLY A 138 3.28 -14.75 21.23
CA GLY A 138 3.79 -16.05 20.79
C GLY A 138 3.24 -16.55 19.46
N PHE A 139 2.54 -15.68 18.68
CA PHE A 139 2.00 -16.04 17.37
C PHE A 139 3.06 -15.99 16.27
N HIS A 140 4.04 -15.11 16.38
CA HIS A 140 5.14 -14.95 15.44
C HIS A 140 6.48 -15.28 16.08
N ASP A 141 7.23 -16.16 15.41
CA ASP A 141 8.61 -16.48 15.76
C ASP A 141 9.56 -15.85 14.72
N PRO A 142 10.32 -14.80 15.07
CA PRO A 142 11.24 -14.15 14.14
C PRO A 142 12.37 -15.09 13.63
N SER A 143 12.69 -16.15 14.37
CA SER A 143 13.69 -17.16 13.95
C SER A 143 13.13 -18.09 12.86
N ASN A 144 11.78 -18.19 12.74
CA ASN A 144 11.11 -18.99 11.71
C ASN A 144 9.92 -18.20 11.11
N PRO A 145 10.18 -17.13 10.35
CA PRO A 145 9.16 -16.14 9.97
C PRO A 145 8.09 -16.61 8.97
N ARG A 146 8.30 -17.73 8.24
CA ARG A 146 7.35 -18.35 7.28
C ARG A 146 6.59 -17.36 6.39
N HIS A 147 7.20 -16.23 6.01
CA HIS A 147 6.60 -15.14 5.22
C HIS A 147 5.36 -14.50 5.87
N LEU A 148 5.17 -14.62 7.19
CA LEU A 148 3.98 -14.10 7.87
C LEU A 148 3.85 -12.58 7.66
N MET A 149 4.89 -11.81 7.98
CA MET A 149 4.85 -10.36 7.85
C MET A 149 4.64 -9.90 6.41
N SER A 150 5.24 -10.57 5.43
CA SER A 150 5.00 -10.26 4.00
C SER A 150 3.55 -10.48 3.59
N ARG A 151 2.90 -11.51 4.13
CA ARG A 151 1.47 -11.76 3.89
C ARG A 151 0.57 -10.72 4.56
N LEU A 152 0.91 -10.30 5.77
CA LEU A 152 0.17 -9.26 6.51
C LEU A 152 0.33 -7.89 5.84
N ARG A 153 1.55 -7.54 5.38
CA ARG A 153 1.78 -6.34 4.57
C ARG A 153 0.91 -6.32 3.31
N ARG A 154 0.84 -7.44 2.60
CA ARG A 154 -0.04 -7.58 1.44
C ARG A 154 -1.52 -7.42 1.81
N LEU A 155 -1.96 -8.01 2.94
CA LEU A 155 -3.34 -7.92 3.40
C LEU A 155 -3.75 -6.48 3.68
N TYR A 156 -2.99 -5.80 4.52
CA TYR A 156 -3.30 -4.44 4.95
C TYR A 156 -3.01 -3.40 3.86
N GLY A 157 -1.94 -3.58 3.05
CA GLY A 157 -1.60 -2.66 1.98
C GLY A 157 -2.67 -2.51 0.90
N ARG A 158 -3.43 -3.60 0.59
CA ARG A 158 -4.53 -3.55 -0.38
C ARG A 158 -5.84 -3.00 0.18
N SER A 159 -5.94 -2.80 1.49
CA SER A 159 -7.21 -2.45 2.15
C SER A 159 -7.49 -0.95 2.18
N ASN A 160 -6.59 -0.12 1.63
CA ASN A 160 -6.71 1.35 1.62
C ASN A 160 -7.17 1.93 2.98
N ILE A 161 -6.47 1.52 4.06
CA ILE A 161 -6.84 1.83 5.43
C ILE A 161 -6.83 3.34 5.65
N SER A 162 -7.94 3.89 6.12
CA SER A 162 -8.04 5.29 6.53
C SER A 162 -7.34 5.54 7.88
N LYS A 163 -7.06 6.81 8.19
CA LYS A 163 -6.47 7.20 9.48
C LYS A 163 -7.33 6.77 10.67
N LEU A 164 -8.65 6.80 10.53
CA LEU A 164 -9.57 6.36 11.58
C LEU A 164 -9.46 4.85 11.83
N GLU A 165 -9.48 4.05 10.75
CA GLU A 165 -9.33 2.60 10.85
C GLU A 165 -7.95 2.20 11.39
N MET A 166 -6.89 2.91 10.98
CA MET A 166 -5.55 2.72 11.52
C MET A 166 -5.50 2.94 13.04
N ASN A 167 -6.17 3.97 13.54
CA ASN A 167 -6.25 4.22 14.99
C ASN A 167 -6.98 3.08 15.72
N ILE A 168 -8.05 2.54 15.14
CA ILE A 168 -8.76 1.38 15.68
C ILE A 168 -7.82 0.17 15.74
N LEU A 169 -7.14 -0.15 14.63
CA LEU A 169 -6.21 -1.28 14.57
C LEU A 169 -5.07 -1.15 15.59
N ARG A 170 -4.45 0.03 15.70
CA ARG A 170 -3.41 0.28 16.71
C ARG A 170 -3.94 0.18 18.14
N GLY A 171 -5.18 0.61 18.37
CA GLY A 171 -5.87 0.44 19.65
C GLY A 171 -6.03 -1.04 20.02
N ILE A 172 -6.48 -1.87 19.08
CA ILE A 172 -6.60 -3.33 19.27
C ILE A 172 -5.23 -3.94 19.63
N LEU A 173 -4.17 -3.60 18.91
CA LEU A 173 -2.83 -4.10 19.21
C LEU A 173 -2.37 -3.69 20.62
N THR A 174 -2.60 -2.43 21.00
CA THR A 174 -2.25 -1.92 22.33
C THR A 174 -2.96 -2.69 23.45
N GLU A 175 -4.27 -2.92 23.30
CA GLU A 175 -5.03 -3.68 24.30
C GLU A 175 -4.62 -5.16 24.32
N THR A 176 -4.29 -5.74 23.16
CA THR A 176 -3.75 -7.09 23.08
C THR A 176 -2.42 -7.22 23.83
N GLN A 177 -1.53 -6.25 23.69
CA GLN A 177 -0.24 -6.22 24.40
C GLN A 177 -0.45 -6.08 25.93
N LYS A 178 -1.39 -5.24 26.37
CA LYS A 178 -1.74 -5.10 27.79
C LYS A 178 -2.28 -6.43 28.35
N ALA A 179 -3.20 -7.08 27.62
CA ALA A 179 -3.74 -8.37 28.04
C ALA A 179 -2.65 -9.44 28.15
N ALA A 180 -1.70 -9.48 27.20
CA ALA A 180 -0.56 -10.41 27.23
C ALA A 180 0.39 -10.16 28.42
N ARG A 181 0.44 -8.93 28.95
CA ARG A 181 1.20 -8.59 30.17
C ARG A 181 0.43 -8.81 31.47
N GLY A 182 -0.82 -9.27 31.40
CA GLY A 182 -1.69 -9.44 32.58
C GLY A 182 -2.20 -8.13 33.16
N GLU A 183 -2.15 -7.03 32.40
CA GLU A 183 -2.69 -5.74 32.79
C GLU A 183 -4.20 -5.77 32.61
N ALA A 184 -4.95 -5.93 33.71
CA ALA A 184 -6.41 -6.00 33.69
C ALA A 184 -7.01 -4.69 33.17
N HIS A 185 -7.88 -4.81 32.15
CA HIS A 185 -8.69 -3.69 31.71
C HIS A 185 -9.65 -3.28 32.83
N LYS A 186 -9.41 -2.15 33.48
CA LYS A 186 -10.43 -1.54 34.36
C LYS A 186 -11.58 -1.10 33.46
N ARG A 187 -12.65 -1.90 33.40
CA ARG A 187 -13.93 -1.44 32.85
C ARG A 187 -14.26 -0.11 33.53
N ARG A 188 -14.39 0.95 32.73
CA ARG A 188 -15.10 2.14 33.19
C ARG A 188 -16.54 1.70 33.29
N ASP A 189 -16.99 1.47 34.53
CA ASP A 189 -18.42 1.31 34.83
C ASP A 189 -19.10 2.61 34.38
N VAL A 190 -20.04 2.48 33.42
CA VAL A 190 -20.90 3.55 32.93
C VAL A 190 -22.16 3.53 33.80
#